data_4d05e607d190897560ebb2d8b4b1b293
#
_entry.id   4d05e607d190897560ebb2d8b4b1b293
#
_cell.length_a   1.000
_cell.length_b   1.000
_cell.length_c   1.000
_cell.angle_alpha   90.00
_cell.angle_beta   90.00
_cell.angle_gamma   90.00
#
_symmetry.space_group_name_H-M   'P 1'
#
loop_
_entity.id
_entity.type
_entity.pdbx_description
1 polymer ?
#
loop_
_entity_poly.entity_id
_entity_poly.type
_entity_poly.pdbx_seq_one_letter_code
_entity_poly.pdbx_strand_id
1 'polypeptide(L)'
;MRTAIASPAFPRRFLLMTALLVLGGCATGGRMQRVDALMQRYDGRVPGASLLVVRDGAPVVRRSYGMANLEDGIAATPATNYRLASVTKQFTAASILLLAEDGRLKLDDRLRTWLPSLPAATDAITIRHLLTHTSGLIDYEDVMAPDATEQVLDADVLHLLETQDRLYFAPGTSWRYSNSGYALLSLIVERASGQRFPDFLRTRIFQPLGMNHTLAYVRGGPDIANRAFGYSEIDGRWTRTDQSSTSAVLGDGGIYSSIDDLAKWDAALYDDRLLSDESRRLAFAPDTASDDPDVRYGFGGRITGETLWHSGETMGFRNVIVRFPQRRLSVVLLSNRNDPEPYATANAIAALFLDDAAAR
;
A
#
# COMPACT_ATOMS: atom_id res chain seq x y z
N MET A 1 71.31 -46.89 26.82
CA MET A 1 70.72 -46.01 25.84
C MET A 1 69.35 -46.53 25.53
N ARG A 2 68.35 -45.92 26.06
CA ARG A 2 66.93 -46.20 25.77
C ARG A 2 66.27 -44.85 25.43
N THR A 3 65.90 -44.67 24.19
CA THR A 3 65.19 -43.52 23.66
C THR A 3 63.71 -43.63 23.97
N ALA A 4 63.15 -42.64 24.64
CA ALA A 4 61.71 -42.48 24.93
C ALA A 4 61.05 -41.82 23.72
N ILE A 5 59.92 -42.43 23.26
CA ILE A 5 59.08 -41.90 22.20
C ILE A 5 57.92 -41.13 22.85
N ALA A 6 57.81 -39.82 22.58
CA ALA A 6 56.69 -38.99 23.05
C ALA A 6 55.50 -39.11 22.11
N SER A 7 54.28 -39.34 22.69
CA SER A 7 53.02 -39.30 21.98
C SER A 7 52.50 -37.88 21.82
N PRO A 8 51.89 -37.49 20.68
CA PRO A 8 51.33 -36.19 20.51
C PRO A 8 49.90 -36.09 21.10
N ALA A 9 49.66 -35.04 21.86
CA ALA A 9 48.34 -34.67 22.39
C ALA A 9 47.46 -34.07 21.28
N PHE A 10 46.27 -34.62 21.07
CA PHE A 10 45.22 -34.05 20.22
C PHE A 10 44.49 -32.92 20.97
N PRO A 11 44.21 -31.74 20.33
CA PRO A 11 43.47 -30.67 20.98
C PRO A 11 41.95 -30.93 20.90
N ARG A 12 41.32 -30.97 22.07
CA ARG A 12 39.86 -30.94 22.25
C ARG A 12 39.32 -29.54 21.91
N ARG A 13 39.06 -29.25 20.64
CA ARG A 13 38.34 -28.00 20.23
C ARG A 13 37.47 -28.18 19.01
N PHE A 14 36.60 -29.20 18.98
CA PHE A 14 35.66 -29.38 17.85
C PHE A 14 34.29 -29.93 18.26
N LEU A 15 33.70 -29.47 19.38
CA LEU A 15 32.36 -29.93 19.78
C LEU A 15 31.41 -28.84 20.26
N LEU A 16 31.62 -27.55 19.95
CA LEU A 16 30.72 -26.46 20.37
C LEU A 16 30.03 -25.73 19.21
N MET A 17 30.26 -26.10 17.97
CA MET A 17 29.71 -25.37 16.81
C MET A 17 28.43 -25.99 16.21
N THR A 18 28.06 -27.22 16.57
CA THR A 18 26.92 -27.93 16.00
C THR A 18 25.59 -27.71 16.78
N ALA A 19 25.64 -27.25 18.03
CA ALA A 19 24.46 -27.05 18.84
C ALA A 19 23.69 -25.73 18.55
N LEU A 20 24.34 -24.70 18.06
CA LEU A 20 23.70 -23.42 17.76
C LEU A 20 22.85 -23.43 16.47
N LEU A 21 23.20 -24.27 15.49
CA LEU A 21 22.44 -24.41 14.24
C LEU A 21 21.11 -25.16 14.40
N VAL A 22 20.98 -26.05 15.37
CA VAL A 22 19.77 -26.86 15.60
C VAL A 22 18.71 -26.06 16.36
N LEU A 23 19.09 -25.15 17.26
CA LEU A 23 18.16 -24.30 18.01
C LEU A 23 17.51 -23.20 17.13
N GLY A 24 18.25 -22.67 16.14
CA GLY A 24 17.72 -21.71 15.18
C GLY A 24 16.69 -22.32 14.23
N GLY A 25 16.83 -23.58 13.83
CA GLY A 25 15.92 -24.27 12.92
C GLY A 25 14.54 -24.58 13.52
N CYS A 26 14.47 -24.93 14.80
CA CYS A 26 13.21 -25.21 15.48
C CYS A 26 12.38 -23.92 15.74
N ALA A 27 13.03 -22.81 16.07
CA ALA A 27 12.33 -21.55 16.32
C ALA A 27 11.75 -20.94 15.03
N THR A 28 12.47 -21.02 13.92
CA THR A 28 12.00 -20.56 12.61
C THR A 28 10.86 -21.43 12.06
N GLY A 29 10.94 -22.77 12.22
CA GLY A 29 9.87 -23.69 11.81
C GLY A 29 8.55 -23.41 12.55
N GLY A 30 8.59 -23.23 13.87
CA GLY A 30 7.41 -22.90 14.68
C GLY A 30 6.80 -21.55 14.33
N ARG A 31 7.62 -20.54 13.97
CA ARG A 31 7.12 -19.24 13.54
C ARG A 31 6.38 -19.32 12.20
N MET A 32 6.95 -20.03 11.23
CA MET A 32 6.31 -20.18 9.92
C MET A 32 5.00 -20.96 10.01
N GLN A 33 4.89 -21.95 10.87
CA GLN A 33 3.62 -22.64 11.15
C GLN A 33 2.57 -21.68 11.72
N ARG A 34 2.95 -20.74 12.59
CA ARG A 34 2.04 -19.71 13.12
C ARG A 34 1.60 -18.72 12.03
N VAL A 35 2.50 -18.33 11.14
CA VAL A 35 2.15 -17.51 9.95
C VAL A 35 1.15 -18.25 9.08
N ASP A 36 1.41 -19.51 8.73
CA ASP A 36 0.49 -20.32 7.91
C ASP A 36 -0.89 -20.50 8.57
N ALA A 37 -0.92 -20.67 9.90
CA ALA A 37 -2.17 -20.75 10.64
C ALA A 37 -3.00 -19.44 10.58
N LEU A 38 -2.35 -18.27 10.64
CA LEU A 38 -3.00 -16.98 10.47
C LEU A 38 -3.53 -16.78 9.04
N MET A 39 -2.88 -17.39 8.06
CA MET A 39 -3.25 -17.30 6.65
C MET A 39 -4.19 -18.41 6.17
N GLN A 40 -4.54 -19.38 7.03
CA GLN A 40 -5.29 -20.60 6.67
C GLN A 40 -6.60 -20.32 5.90
N ARG A 41 -7.31 -19.24 6.22
CA ARG A 41 -8.57 -18.88 5.54
C ARG A 41 -8.41 -18.52 4.06
N TYR A 42 -7.20 -18.24 3.60
CA TYR A 42 -6.88 -17.97 2.21
C TYR A 42 -6.37 -19.21 1.46
N ASP A 43 -6.18 -20.34 2.15
CA ASP A 43 -5.62 -21.56 1.56
C ASP A 43 -6.67 -22.41 0.85
N GLY A 44 -6.23 -23.15 -0.18
CA GLY A 44 -7.09 -24.04 -0.96
C GLY A 44 -7.72 -23.39 -2.19
N ARG A 45 -8.88 -23.92 -2.64
CA ARG A 45 -9.59 -23.42 -3.83
C ARG A 45 -10.57 -22.29 -3.46
N VAL A 46 -10.04 -21.24 -2.88
CA VAL A 46 -10.75 -20.00 -2.52
C VAL A 46 -9.99 -18.79 -3.06
N PRO A 47 -10.62 -17.60 -3.15
CA PRO A 47 -9.87 -16.38 -3.48
C PRO A 47 -8.73 -16.18 -2.50
N GLY A 48 -7.56 -15.88 -3.04
CA GLY A 48 -6.30 -16.01 -2.34
C GLY A 48 -5.77 -14.74 -1.71
N ALA A 49 -4.53 -14.84 -1.23
CA ALA A 49 -3.76 -13.71 -0.74
C ALA A 49 -2.26 -13.93 -0.96
N SER A 50 -1.52 -12.82 -1.03
CA SER A 50 -0.06 -12.83 -1.02
C SER A 50 0.45 -12.05 0.18
N LEU A 51 1.39 -12.65 0.92
CA LEU A 51 2.00 -12.13 2.13
C LEU A 51 3.49 -11.90 1.94
N LEU A 52 3.91 -10.68 2.28
CA LEU A 52 5.32 -10.31 2.38
C LEU A 52 5.60 -9.82 3.81
N VAL A 53 6.68 -10.32 4.41
CA VAL A 53 7.29 -9.70 5.59
C VAL A 53 8.72 -9.33 5.23
N VAL A 54 9.04 -8.04 5.33
CA VAL A 54 10.39 -7.51 5.15
C VAL A 54 10.96 -7.17 6.51
N ARG A 55 12.17 -7.64 6.79
CA ARG A 55 12.92 -7.26 7.98
C ARG A 55 14.35 -6.85 7.60
N ASP A 56 14.79 -5.71 8.09
CA ASP A 56 16.14 -5.16 7.83
C ASP A 56 16.45 -5.07 6.31
N GLY A 57 15.42 -4.78 5.49
CA GLY A 57 15.52 -4.66 4.05
C GLY A 57 15.50 -5.98 3.28
N ALA A 58 15.36 -7.13 3.97
CA ALA A 58 15.29 -8.45 3.34
C ALA A 58 13.91 -9.10 3.52
N PRO A 59 13.32 -9.74 2.49
CA PRO A 59 12.12 -10.55 2.62
C PRO A 59 12.39 -11.78 3.51
N VAL A 60 11.72 -11.88 4.66
CA VAL A 60 11.77 -13.05 5.56
C VAL A 60 10.55 -13.96 5.41
N VAL A 61 9.45 -13.44 4.87
CA VAL A 61 8.31 -14.19 4.37
C VAL A 61 7.93 -13.64 3.01
N ARG A 62 7.76 -14.54 2.03
CA ARG A 62 7.29 -14.23 0.67
C ARG A 62 6.46 -15.42 0.21
N ARG A 63 5.15 -15.40 0.51
CA ARG A 63 4.25 -16.53 0.28
C ARG A 63 2.93 -16.08 -0.33
N SER A 64 2.27 -17.02 -1.02
CA SER A 64 0.92 -16.81 -1.52
C SER A 64 0.07 -18.03 -1.21
N TYR A 65 -1.21 -17.81 -1.08
CA TYR A 65 -2.22 -18.80 -0.66
C TYR A 65 -3.42 -18.66 -1.59
N GLY A 66 -4.12 -19.76 -1.87
CA GLY A 66 -5.35 -19.78 -2.66
C GLY A 66 -5.18 -19.41 -4.13
N MET A 67 -6.23 -18.87 -4.73
CA MET A 67 -6.35 -18.64 -6.17
C MET A 67 -6.38 -17.15 -6.52
N ALA A 68 -5.63 -16.79 -7.55
CA ALA A 68 -5.73 -15.48 -8.21
C ALA A 68 -6.96 -15.42 -9.14
N ASN A 69 -7.31 -16.57 -9.71
CA ASN A 69 -8.46 -16.74 -10.62
C ASN A 69 -9.11 -18.09 -10.33
N LEU A 70 -10.34 -18.09 -9.82
CA LEU A 70 -11.06 -19.31 -9.44
C LEU A 70 -11.56 -20.08 -10.67
N GLU A 71 -12.02 -19.37 -11.70
CA GLU A 71 -12.63 -19.95 -12.89
C GLU A 71 -11.59 -20.76 -13.66
N ASP A 72 -10.41 -20.19 -13.87
CA ASP A 72 -9.32 -20.83 -14.62
C ASP A 72 -8.40 -21.69 -13.73
N GLY A 73 -8.65 -21.72 -12.39
CA GLY A 73 -7.84 -22.48 -11.44
C GLY A 73 -6.41 -21.97 -11.32
N ILE A 74 -6.17 -20.67 -11.51
CA ILE A 74 -4.84 -20.06 -11.45
C ILE A 74 -4.53 -19.73 -9.98
N ALA A 75 -3.50 -20.37 -9.42
CA ALA A 75 -3.04 -20.12 -8.06
C ALA A 75 -2.43 -18.72 -7.90
N ALA A 76 -2.59 -18.13 -6.72
CA ALA A 76 -1.87 -16.92 -6.36
C ALA A 76 -0.36 -17.19 -6.20
N THR A 77 0.46 -16.23 -6.63
CA THR A 77 1.92 -16.25 -6.53
C THR A 77 2.43 -14.92 -5.99
N PRO A 78 3.66 -14.82 -5.52
CA PRO A 78 4.24 -13.53 -5.14
C PRO A 78 4.26 -12.47 -6.24
N ALA A 79 4.23 -12.89 -7.51
CA ALA A 79 4.14 -12.01 -8.67
C ALA A 79 2.69 -11.69 -9.09
N THR A 80 1.68 -12.20 -8.37
CA THR A 80 0.28 -11.91 -8.63
C THR A 80 -0.01 -10.43 -8.38
N ASN A 81 -0.63 -9.78 -9.37
CA ASN A 81 -1.02 -8.38 -9.31
C ASN A 81 -2.45 -8.23 -8.75
N TYR A 82 -2.53 -7.60 -7.59
CA TYR A 82 -3.79 -7.26 -6.92
C TYR A 82 -4.12 -5.79 -7.15
N ARG A 83 -5.40 -5.46 -7.23
CA ARG A 83 -5.85 -4.08 -7.18
C ARG A 83 -5.63 -3.54 -5.77
N LEU A 84 -4.78 -2.52 -5.64
CA LEU A 84 -4.34 -1.98 -4.35
C LEU A 84 -5.41 -1.19 -3.61
N ALA A 85 -6.43 -0.69 -4.33
CA ALA A 85 -7.40 0.24 -3.79
C ALA A 85 -6.69 1.42 -3.08
N SER A 86 -7.13 1.85 -1.91
CA SER A 86 -6.59 3.04 -1.25
C SER A 86 -5.12 2.98 -0.84
N VAL A 87 -4.44 1.83 -0.89
CA VAL A 87 -2.96 1.78 -0.80
C VAL A 87 -2.32 2.58 -1.95
N THR A 88 -3.03 2.77 -3.06
CA THR A 88 -2.66 3.68 -4.18
C THR A 88 -2.31 5.09 -3.70
N LYS A 89 -2.96 5.60 -2.66
CA LYS A 89 -2.78 6.97 -2.18
C LYS A 89 -1.34 7.30 -1.79
N GLN A 90 -0.56 6.32 -1.38
CA GLN A 90 0.88 6.49 -1.12
C GLN A 90 1.64 6.92 -2.39
N PHE A 91 1.32 6.34 -3.53
CA PHE A 91 1.95 6.64 -4.81
C PHE A 91 1.49 8.00 -5.37
N THR A 92 0.21 8.32 -5.18
CA THR A 92 -0.32 9.65 -5.54
C THR A 92 0.32 10.75 -4.70
N ALA A 93 0.46 10.54 -3.39
CA ALA A 93 1.15 11.48 -2.51
C ALA A 93 2.64 11.62 -2.86
N ALA A 94 3.33 10.51 -3.16
CA ALA A 94 4.73 10.54 -3.61
C ALA A 94 4.88 11.30 -4.94
N SER A 95 3.91 11.19 -5.85
CA SER A 95 3.91 11.96 -7.12
C SER A 95 3.87 13.47 -6.87
N ILE A 96 3.04 13.92 -5.94
CA ILE A 96 2.96 15.34 -5.53
C ILE A 96 4.29 15.79 -4.89
N LEU A 97 4.87 14.96 -4.02
CA LEU A 97 6.15 15.29 -3.37
C LEU A 97 7.29 15.38 -4.39
N LEU A 98 7.38 14.47 -5.36
CA LEU A 98 8.37 14.55 -6.44
C LEU A 98 8.24 15.84 -7.24
N LEU A 99 7.01 16.27 -7.54
CA LEU A 99 6.76 17.53 -8.24
C LEU A 99 7.09 18.76 -7.37
N ALA A 100 6.91 18.66 -6.07
CA ALA A 100 7.32 19.70 -5.13
C ALA A 100 8.85 19.82 -5.05
N GLU A 101 9.58 18.70 -5.00
CA GLU A 101 11.05 18.65 -5.06
C GLU A 101 11.59 19.21 -6.40
N ASP A 102 10.91 18.92 -7.50
CA ASP A 102 11.22 19.49 -8.83
C ASP A 102 10.90 20.98 -8.95
N GLY A 103 10.31 21.60 -7.91
CA GLY A 103 9.88 23.01 -7.92
C GLY A 103 8.70 23.31 -8.87
N ARG A 104 7.96 22.29 -9.29
CA ARG A 104 6.84 22.39 -10.22
C ARG A 104 5.54 22.84 -9.56
N LEU A 105 5.39 22.59 -8.26
CA LEU A 105 4.27 23.01 -7.42
C LEU A 105 4.75 23.23 -5.97
N LYS A 106 3.87 23.86 -5.16
CA LYS A 106 4.06 23.96 -3.71
C LYS A 106 2.87 23.31 -3.02
N LEU A 107 3.11 22.66 -1.88
CA LEU A 107 2.04 22.01 -1.12
C LEU A 107 0.97 23.00 -0.65
N ASP A 108 1.31 24.27 -0.49
CA ASP A 108 0.41 25.31 -0.08
C ASP A 108 -0.20 26.10 -1.27
N ASP A 109 0.06 25.67 -2.51
CA ASP A 109 -0.66 26.17 -3.68
C ASP A 109 -2.16 25.94 -3.53
N ARG A 110 -2.94 26.94 -3.95
CA ARG A 110 -4.40 26.85 -3.94
C ARG A 110 -4.88 25.84 -4.98
N LEU A 111 -5.87 25.05 -4.61
CA LEU A 111 -6.48 24.04 -5.49
C LEU A 111 -6.91 24.65 -6.83
N ARG A 112 -7.57 25.78 -6.82
CA ARG A 112 -8.05 26.47 -8.03
C ARG A 112 -6.95 27.06 -8.91
N THR A 113 -5.72 27.19 -8.43
CA THR A 113 -4.57 27.49 -9.29
C THR A 113 -4.37 26.38 -10.32
N TRP A 114 -4.60 25.15 -9.91
CA TRP A 114 -4.45 23.96 -10.75
C TRP A 114 -5.75 23.54 -11.44
N LEU A 115 -6.89 23.71 -10.77
CA LEU A 115 -8.23 23.29 -11.20
C LEU A 115 -9.19 24.49 -11.15
N PRO A 116 -9.05 25.49 -12.05
CA PRO A 116 -9.77 26.77 -11.99
C PRO A 116 -11.28 26.65 -12.24
N SER A 117 -11.77 25.54 -12.81
CA SER A 117 -13.18 25.27 -13.04
C SER A 117 -13.96 24.98 -11.76
N LEU A 118 -13.28 24.62 -10.66
CA LEU A 118 -13.94 24.39 -9.37
C LEU A 118 -14.58 25.68 -8.82
N PRO A 119 -15.69 25.57 -8.09
CA PRO A 119 -16.43 26.73 -7.56
C PRO A 119 -15.64 27.50 -6.49
N ALA A 120 -16.04 28.75 -6.26
CA ALA A 120 -15.38 29.66 -5.30
C ALA A 120 -15.36 29.12 -3.87
N ALA A 121 -16.30 28.25 -3.48
CA ALA A 121 -16.29 27.57 -2.20
C ALA A 121 -14.97 26.83 -1.92
N THR A 122 -14.22 26.44 -2.97
CA THR A 122 -12.94 25.72 -2.87
C THR A 122 -11.71 26.64 -2.84
N ASP A 123 -11.86 27.98 -2.86
CA ASP A 123 -10.75 28.95 -2.94
C ASP A 123 -9.70 28.78 -1.82
N ALA A 124 -10.14 28.39 -0.61
CA ALA A 124 -9.24 28.25 0.53
C ALA A 124 -8.53 26.89 0.57
N ILE A 125 -8.92 25.92 -0.27
CA ILE A 125 -8.31 24.59 -0.28
C ILE A 125 -6.90 24.66 -0.87
N THR A 126 -5.96 23.95 -0.24
CA THR A 126 -4.59 23.76 -0.73
C THR A 126 -4.32 22.30 -1.10
N ILE A 127 -3.23 22.02 -1.82
CA ILE A 127 -2.77 20.65 -2.10
C ILE A 127 -2.55 19.89 -0.79
N ARG A 128 -1.98 20.54 0.23
CA ARG A 128 -1.80 19.94 1.57
C ARG A 128 -3.13 19.48 2.18
N HIS A 129 -4.19 20.25 2.05
CA HIS A 129 -5.51 19.86 2.56
C HIS A 129 -6.06 18.61 1.85
N LEU A 130 -5.76 18.43 0.55
CA LEU A 130 -6.14 17.20 -0.17
C LEU A 130 -5.35 15.99 0.35
N LEU A 131 -4.03 16.13 0.49
CA LEU A 131 -3.14 15.07 0.96
C LEU A 131 -3.51 14.56 2.36
N THR A 132 -3.99 15.45 3.23
CA THR A 132 -4.29 15.18 4.64
C THR A 132 -5.77 14.92 4.93
N HIS A 133 -6.65 14.92 3.93
CA HIS A 133 -8.10 14.77 4.09
C HIS A 133 -8.76 15.86 4.93
N THR A 134 -8.20 17.08 4.91
CA THR A 134 -8.73 18.24 5.64
C THR A 134 -9.32 19.31 4.72
N SER A 135 -9.59 18.96 3.47
CA SER A 135 -10.12 19.89 2.47
C SER A 135 -11.60 20.28 2.68
N GLY A 136 -12.37 19.39 3.29
CA GLY A 136 -13.83 19.55 3.38
C GLY A 136 -14.58 19.34 2.05
N LEU A 137 -13.90 18.93 0.97
CA LEU A 137 -14.53 18.62 -0.32
C LEU A 137 -15.65 17.58 -0.15
N ILE A 138 -16.72 17.80 -0.90
CA ILE A 138 -17.76 16.76 -1.07
C ILE A 138 -17.13 15.53 -1.68
N ASP A 139 -17.46 14.33 -1.17
CA ASP A 139 -17.00 13.10 -1.79
C ASP A 139 -17.83 12.81 -3.05
N TYR A 140 -17.14 12.45 -4.14
CA TYR A 140 -17.78 12.22 -5.43
C TYR A 140 -18.77 11.03 -5.36
N GLU A 141 -18.48 10.05 -4.50
CA GLU A 141 -19.38 8.90 -4.29
C GLU A 141 -20.73 9.32 -3.68
N ASP A 142 -20.76 10.40 -2.88
CA ASP A 142 -22.00 10.95 -2.31
C ASP A 142 -22.85 11.73 -3.34
N VAL A 143 -22.27 12.09 -4.51
CA VAL A 143 -22.96 12.85 -5.56
C VAL A 143 -23.11 12.11 -6.89
N MET A 144 -22.55 10.91 -6.98
CA MET A 144 -22.83 9.99 -8.08
C MET A 144 -24.30 9.55 -8.06
N ALA A 145 -24.85 9.27 -9.24
CA ALA A 145 -26.15 8.62 -9.31
C ALA A 145 -26.10 7.25 -8.62
N PRO A 146 -27.07 6.90 -7.74
CA PRO A 146 -27.03 5.64 -6.99
C PRO A 146 -27.04 4.38 -7.88
N ASP A 147 -27.56 4.49 -9.10
CA ASP A 147 -27.65 3.44 -10.10
C ASP A 147 -26.61 3.58 -11.22
N ALA A 148 -25.55 4.40 -11.00
CA ALA A 148 -24.49 4.58 -11.97
C ALA A 148 -23.75 3.26 -12.24
N THR A 149 -23.80 2.78 -13.47
CA THR A 149 -23.10 1.57 -13.94
C THR A 149 -21.84 1.89 -14.74
N GLU A 150 -21.79 3.08 -15.36
CA GLU A 150 -20.62 3.54 -16.08
C GLU A 150 -19.50 3.91 -15.12
N GLN A 151 -18.27 3.54 -15.49
CA GLN A 151 -17.10 3.85 -14.68
C GLN A 151 -16.72 5.33 -14.78
N VAL A 152 -16.60 5.96 -13.62
CA VAL A 152 -16.14 7.33 -13.42
C VAL A 152 -14.62 7.40 -13.50
N LEU A 153 -14.10 8.40 -14.19
CA LEU A 153 -12.67 8.72 -14.28
C LEU A 153 -12.32 9.88 -13.35
N ASP A 154 -11.03 10.13 -13.09
CA ASP A 154 -10.58 11.30 -12.30
C ASP A 154 -11.11 12.62 -12.88
N ALA A 155 -11.20 12.73 -14.21
CA ALA A 155 -11.77 13.91 -14.88
C ALA A 155 -13.27 14.05 -14.64
N ASP A 156 -14.01 12.94 -14.56
CA ASP A 156 -15.44 12.96 -14.25
C ASP A 156 -15.67 13.34 -12.78
N VAL A 157 -14.76 12.92 -11.87
CA VAL A 157 -14.80 13.39 -10.46
C VAL A 157 -14.67 14.92 -10.41
N LEU A 158 -13.71 15.51 -11.16
CA LEU A 158 -13.61 16.96 -11.26
C LEU A 158 -14.95 17.58 -11.74
N HIS A 159 -15.54 17.03 -12.80
CA HIS A 159 -16.78 17.52 -13.36
C HIS A 159 -17.97 17.44 -12.38
N LEU A 160 -18.06 16.35 -11.61
CA LEU A 160 -19.06 16.24 -10.54
C LEU A 160 -18.87 17.33 -9.47
N LEU A 161 -17.62 17.64 -9.12
CA LEU A 161 -17.30 18.62 -8.08
C LEU A 161 -17.46 20.08 -8.56
N GLU A 162 -17.39 20.36 -9.85
CA GLU A 162 -17.64 21.69 -10.44
C GLU A 162 -19.05 22.21 -10.14
N THR A 163 -19.98 21.31 -9.87
CA THR A 163 -21.38 21.66 -9.54
C THR A 163 -21.63 21.81 -8.03
N GLN A 164 -20.63 21.55 -7.17
CA GLN A 164 -20.77 21.54 -5.72
C GLN A 164 -20.27 22.86 -5.10
N ASP A 165 -21.14 23.81 -4.89
CA ASP A 165 -20.82 25.15 -4.33
C ASP A 165 -20.66 25.18 -2.80
N ARG A 166 -20.60 24.04 -2.15
CA ARG A 166 -20.48 23.86 -0.70
C ARG A 166 -19.36 22.88 -0.33
N LEU A 167 -18.96 22.92 0.91
CA LEU A 167 -18.03 21.99 1.54
C LEU A 167 -18.70 21.31 2.74
N TYR A 168 -18.19 20.17 3.19
CA TYR A 168 -18.62 19.58 4.47
C TYR A 168 -18.21 20.46 5.66
N PHE A 169 -17.02 21.09 5.59
CA PHE A 169 -16.44 21.97 6.61
C PHE A 169 -15.40 22.90 5.97
N ALA A 170 -15.03 23.96 6.67
CA ALA A 170 -14.01 24.88 6.22
C ALA A 170 -12.63 24.16 6.15
N PRO A 171 -11.80 24.39 5.09
CA PRO A 171 -10.51 23.74 4.93
C PRO A 171 -9.61 23.91 6.14
N GLY A 172 -9.02 22.81 6.61
CA GLY A 172 -8.14 22.76 7.76
C GLY A 172 -8.82 22.71 9.13
N THR A 173 -10.16 22.77 9.22
CA THR A 173 -10.88 22.82 10.51
C THR A 173 -11.34 21.46 11.02
N SER A 174 -11.41 20.46 10.14
CA SER A 174 -11.84 19.11 10.49
C SER A 174 -11.18 18.09 9.56
N TRP A 175 -11.42 16.83 9.81
CA TRP A 175 -10.92 15.71 9.01
C TRP A 175 -12.09 14.84 8.52
N ARG A 176 -12.05 14.47 7.25
CA ARG A 176 -12.94 13.49 6.65
C ARG A 176 -12.20 12.82 5.51
N TYR A 177 -12.08 11.49 5.54
CA TYR A 177 -11.50 10.73 4.44
C TYR A 177 -12.19 11.11 3.13
N SER A 178 -11.42 11.37 2.08
CA SER A 178 -11.93 11.88 0.80
C SER A 178 -11.24 11.21 -0.37
N ASN A 179 -11.97 10.42 -1.13
CA ASN A 179 -11.54 9.89 -2.42
C ASN A 179 -11.45 11.00 -3.47
N SER A 180 -12.38 11.96 -3.44
CA SER A 180 -12.33 13.16 -4.29
C SER A 180 -11.00 13.90 -4.22
N GLY A 181 -10.44 14.07 -3.01
CA GLY A 181 -9.17 14.75 -2.84
C GLY A 181 -8.04 14.08 -3.61
N TYR A 182 -7.97 12.76 -3.58
CA TYR A 182 -6.92 12.00 -4.25
C TYR A 182 -7.16 11.84 -5.76
N ALA A 183 -8.40 11.78 -6.22
CA ALA A 183 -8.73 11.89 -7.63
C ALA A 183 -8.28 13.24 -8.20
N LEU A 184 -8.51 14.36 -7.49
CA LEU A 184 -8.03 15.68 -7.92
C LEU A 184 -6.51 15.79 -7.87
N LEU A 185 -5.82 15.14 -6.93
CA LEU A 185 -4.35 15.11 -6.89
C LEU A 185 -3.76 14.46 -8.15
N SER A 186 -4.37 13.40 -8.72
CA SER A 186 -3.90 12.82 -9.97
C SER A 186 -3.95 13.82 -11.14
N LEU A 187 -5.03 14.61 -11.21
CA LEU A 187 -5.17 15.67 -12.22
C LEU A 187 -4.17 16.83 -12.02
N ILE A 188 -3.84 17.13 -10.76
CA ILE A 188 -2.78 18.11 -10.45
C ILE A 188 -1.43 17.59 -10.91
N VAL A 189 -1.14 16.28 -10.70
CA VAL A 189 0.08 15.64 -11.22
C VAL A 189 0.15 15.79 -12.74
N GLU A 190 -0.95 15.55 -13.47
CA GLU A 190 -0.98 15.71 -14.92
C GLU A 190 -0.68 17.15 -15.36
N ARG A 191 -1.32 18.12 -14.73
CA ARG A 191 -1.13 19.54 -15.08
C ARG A 191 0.26 20.07 -14.73
N ALA A 192 0.79 19.67 -13.59
CA ALA A 192 2.11 20.09 -13.14
C ALA A 192 3.23 19.43 -13.94
N SER A 193 3.06 18.17 -14.34
CA SER A 193 4.09 17.41 -15.08
C SER A 193 3.98 17.53 -16.59
N GLY A 194 2.78 17.77 -17.13
CA GLY A 194 2.46 17.66 -18.55
C GLY A 194 2.37 16.22 -19.05
N GLN A 195 2.33 15.24 -18.15
CA GLN A 195 2.21 13.81 -18.47
C GLN A 195 0.86 13.29 -17.97
N ARG A 196 0.32 12.24 -18.60
CA ARG A 196 -0.81 11.50 -18.03
C ARG A 196 -0.39 10.87 -16.71
N PHE A 197 -1.29 10.78 -15.74
CA PHE A 197 -0.98 10.24 -14.41
C PHE A 197 -0.39 8.82 -14.45
N PRO A 198 -0.91 7.86 -15.25
CA PRO A 198 -0.28 6.54 -15.40
C PRO A 198 1.15 6.60 -15.95
N ASP A 199 1.43 7.52 -16.89
CA ASP A 199 2.76 7.67 -17.49
C ASP A 199 3.73 8.30 -16.49
N PHE A 200 3.28 9.27 -15.70
CA PHE A 200 4.07 9.86 -14.61
C PHE A 200 4.46 8.81 -13.58
N LEU A 201 3.49 8.03 -13.08
CA LEU A 201 3.76 6.94 -12.14
C LEU A 201 4.79 5.96 -12.71
N ARG A 202 4.60 5.54 -13.95
CA ARG A 202 5.51 4.60 -14.62
C ARG A 202 6.93 5.14 -14.73
N THR A 203 7.10 6.39 -15.20
CA THR A 203 8.42 6.95 -15.51
C THR A 203 9.14 7.50 -14.29
N ARG A 204 8.40 8.03 -13.30
CA ARG A 204 8.99 8.69 -12.13
C ARG A 204 9.07 7.80 -10.90
N ILE A 205 8.25 6.74 -10.81
CA ILE A 205 8.20 5.88 -9.63
C ILE A 205 8.49 4.43 -9.99
N PHE A 206 7.67 3.79 -10.84
CA PHE A 206 7.75 2.35 -11.02
C PHE A 206 9.03 1.89 -11.71
N GLN A 207 9.39 2.49 -12.84
CA GLN A 207 10.61 2.15 -13.58
C GLN A 207 11.89 2.44 -12.79
N PRO A 208 12.08 3.62 -12.15
CA PRO A 208 13.26 3.88 -11.32
C PRO A 208 13.43 2.90 -10.17
N LEU A 209 12.33 2.40 -9.59
CA LEU A 209 12.35 1.41 -8.52
C LEU A 209 12.40 -0.04 -9.02
N GLY A 210 12.32 -0.27 -10.33
CA GLY A 210 12.25 -1.61 -10.91
C GLY A 210 10.94 -2.34 -10.61
N MET A 211 9.84 -1.62 -10.35
CA MET A 211 8.49 -2.16 -10.13
C MET A 211 7.82 -2.45 -11.48
N ASN A 212 8.38 -3.40 -12.22
CA ASN A 212 8.08 -3.60 -13.64
C ASN A 212 6.70 -4.18 -13.93
N HIS A 213 6.00 -4.68 -12.92
CA HIS A 213 4.66 -5.25 -13.04
C HIS A 213 3.59 -4.37 -12.40
N THR A 214 3.99 -3.25 -11.78
CA THR A 214 3.06 -2.29 -11.18
C THR A 214 2.60 -1.28 -12.22
N LEU A 215 1.29 -1.01 -12.23
CA LEU A 215 0.69 -0.06 -13.17
C LEU A 215 -0.59 0.58 -12.60
N ALA A 216 -0.93 1.78 -13.08
CA ALA A 216 -2.28 2.31 -12.94
C ALA A 216 -3.14 1.74 -14.07
N TYR A 217 -4.25 1.11 -13.71
CA TYR A 217 -5.12 0.42 -14.66
C TYR A 217 -6.01 1.39 -15.43
N VAL A 218 -5.70 1.58 -16.70
CA VAL A 218 -6.53 2.37 -17.62
C VAL A 218 -7.52 1.45 -18.32
N ARG A 219 -8.81 1.76 -18.24
CA ARG A 219 -9.88 1.04 -18.97
C ARG A 219 -9.55 0.99 -20.46
N GLY A 220 -9.60 -0.21 -21.04
CA GLY A 220 -9.22 -0.43 -22.46
C GLY A 220 -7.71 -0.40 -22.71
N GLY A 221 -6.89 -0.28 -21.67
CA GLY A 221 -5.44 -0.43 -21.75
C GLY A 221 -5.00 -1.90 -21.88
N PRO A 222 -3.69 -2.17 -21.83
CA PRO A 222 -3.15 -3.51 -21.90
C PRO A 222 -3.65 -4.41 -20.77
N ASP A 223 -3.71 -5.71 -21.03
CA ASP A 223 -4.00 -6.70 -20.00
C ASP A 223 -2.96 -6.64 -18.87
N ILE A 224 -3.43 -6.81 -17.63
CA ILE A 224 -2.56 -6.87 -16.47
C ILE A 224 -1.97 -8.28 -16.37
N ALA A 225 -0.65 -8.38 -16.50
CA ALA A 225 0.05 -9.65 -16.32
C ALA A 225 -0.16 -10.19 -14.88
N ASN A 226 -0.36 -11.49 -14.74
CA ASN A 226 -0.57 -12.17 -13.46
C ASN A 226 -1.71 -11.57 -12.62
N ARG A 227 -2.76 -11.07 -13.24
CA ARG A 227 -3.86 -10.40 -12.56
C ARG A 227 -4.62 -11.34 -11.63
N ALA A 228 -4.84 -10.89 -10.40
CA ALA A 228 -5.90 -11.42 -9.55
C ALA A 228 -7.24 -10.78 -9.93
N PHE A 229 -8.29 -11.59 -9.97
CA PHE A 229 -9.68 -11.11 -10.10
C PHE A 229 -10.32 -11.02 -8.72
N GLY A 230 -11.12 -9.99 -8.50
CA GLY A 230 -11.77 -9.73 -7.22
C GLY A 230 -13.03 -10.57 -7.02
N TYR A 231 -13.22 -11.07 -5.79
CA TYR A 231 -14.36 -11.92 -5.44
C TYR A 231 -15.07 -11.43 -4.18
N SER A 232 -16.39 -11.56 -4.17
CA SER A 232 -17.22 -11.38 -3.00
C SER A 232 -17.96 -12.68 -2.67
N GLU A 233 -18.11 -12.98 -1.39
CA GLU A 233 -18.95 -14.09 -0.96
C GLU A 233 -20.42 -13.63 -0.96
N ILE A 234 -21.22 -14.23 -1.82
CA ILE A 234 -22.64 -13.96 -1.97
C ILE A 234 -23.38 -15.29 -1.77
N ASP A 235 -24.27 -15.37 -0.79
CA ASP A 235 -25.04 -16.58 -0.45
C ASP A 235 -24.15 -17.81 -0.26
N GLY A 236 -22.99 -17.65 0.42
CA GLY A 236 -22.03 -18.70 0.69
C GLY A 236 -21.23 -19.18 -0.53
N ARG A 237 -21.23 -18.42 -1.62
CA ARG A 237 -20.47 -18.72 -2.84
C ARG A 237 -19.58 -17.56 -3.26
N TRP A 238 -18.36 -17.89 -3.65
CA TRP A 238 -17.45 -16.91 -4.26
C TRP A 238 -17.94 -16.52 -5.65
N THR A 239 -18.26 -15.26 -5.82
CA THR A 239 -18.70 -14.65 -7.07
C THR A 239 -17.70 -13.60 -7.51
N ARG A 240 -17.29 -13.60 -8.78
CA ARG A 240 -16.42 -12.55 -9.33
C ARG A 240 -17.18 -11.23 -9.35
N THR A 241 -16.71 -10.25 -8.60
CA THR A 241 -17.28 -8.89 -8.55
C THR A 241 -16.31 -7.83 -9.08
N ASP A 242 -15.03 -7.98 -8.92
CA ASP A 242 -13.83 -7.38 -9.53
C ASP A 242 -13.87 -5.86 -9.83
N GLN A 243 -14.93 -5.32 -10.41
CA GLN A 243 -15.06 -3.93 -10.87
C GLN A 243 -16.38 -3.31 -10.43
N SER A 244 -16.33 -1.98 -10.14
CA SER A 244 -17.48 -1.14 -9.83
C SER A 244 -17.45 0.14 -10.67
N SER A 245 -18.45 1.00 -10.52
CA SER A 245 -18.50 2.32 -11.15
C SER A 245 -17.33 3.24 -10.75
N THR A 246 -16.73 3.04 -9.56
CA THR A 246 -15.58 3.83 -9.09
C THR A 246 -14.22 3.24 -9.49
N SER A 247 -14.21 2.11 -10.19
CA SER A 247 -12.98 1.33 -10.46
C SER A 247 -12.02 1.99 -11.44
N ALA A 248 -12.43 3.01 -12.18
CA ALA A 248 -11.57 3.71 -13.14
C ALA A 248 -11.01 5.05 -12.61
N VAL A 249 -11.30 5.41 -11.35
CA VAL A 249 -10.63 6.52 -10.67
C VAL A 249 -9.24 6.05 -10.27
N LEU A 250 -8.20 6.70 -10.81
CA LEU A 250 -6.83 6.23 -10.69
C LEU A 250 -6.11 6.80 -9.47
N GLY A 251 -6.35 8.08 -9.15
CA GLY A 251 -5.63 8.78 -8.09
C GLY A 251 -5.91 8.26 -6.68
N ASP A 252 -7.09 7.74 -6.44
CA ASP A 252 -7.54 7.26 -5.13
C ASP A 252 -7.36 5.75 -4.93
N GLY A 253 -7.41 4.93 -6.04
CA GLY A 253 -7.48 3.47 -5.90
C GLY A 253 -7.11 2.62 -7.11
N GLY A 254 -6.60 3.20 -8.22
CA GLY A 254 -6.49 2.52 -9.51
C GLY A 254 -5.20 1.75 -9.79
N ILE A 255 -4.29 1.59 -8.82
CA ILE A 255 -3.03 0.88 -9.04
C ILE A 255 -3.20 -0.63 -8.80
N TYR A 256 -2.57 -1.42 -9.66
CA TYR A 256 -2.32 -2.86 -9.48
C TYR A 256 -0.85 -3.10 -9.19
N SER A 257 -0.55 -3.96 -8.22
CA SER A 257 0.81 -4.33 -7.87
C SER A 257 0.89 -5.72 -7.23
N SER A 258 2.10 -6.23 -7.11
CA SER A 258 2.44 -7.50 -6.46
C SER A 258 3.25 -7.26 -5.19
N ILE A 259 3.32 -8.27 -4.31
CA ILE A 259 4.18 -8.18 -3.12
C ILE A 259 5.67 -8.08 -3.49
N ASP A 260 6.07 -8.58 -4.66
CA ASP A 260 7.45 -8.45 -5.16
C ASP A 260 7.80 -6.99 -5.51
N ASP A 261 6.88 -6.27 -6.14
CA ASP A 261 7.09 -4.86 -6.45
C ASP A 261 6.92 -3.97 -5.21
N LEU A 262 5.99 -4.31 -4.31
CA LEU A 262 5.83 -3.59 -3.04
C LEU A 262 7.02 -3.76 -2.09
N ALA A 263 7.80 -4.83 -2.19
CA ALA A 263 9.09 -4.95 -1.50
C ALA A 263 10.09 -3.86 -1.93
N LYS A 264 10.09 -3.50 -3.22
CA LYS A 264 10.94 -2.44 -3.78
C LYS A 264 10.44 -1.06 -3.35
N TRP A 265 9.12 -0.88 -3.31
CA TRP A 265 8.48 0.31 -2.76
C TRP A 265 8.85 0.51 -1.29
N ASP A 266 8.69 -0.51 -0.45
CA ASP A 266 9.06 -0.45 0.97
C ASP A 266 10.52 -0.07 1.16
N ALA A 267 11.44 -0.68 0.39
CA ALA A 267 12.86 -0.37 0.45
C ALA A 267 13.16 1.10 0.10
N ALA A 268 12.47 1.68 -0.90
CA ALA A 268 12.64 3.06 -1.32
C ALA A 268 12.19 4.09 -0.29
N LEU A 269 11.38 3.70 0.67
CA LEU A 269 10.94 4.58 1.77
C LEU A 269 11.97 4.71 2.90
N TYR A 270 13.15 4.07 2.79
CA TYR A 270 14.22 4.13 3.78
C TYR A 270 15.45 4.93 3.32
N ASP A 271 15.51 5.35 2.05
CA ASP A 271 16.63 6.11 1.49
C ASP A 271 16.19 7.13 0.43
N ASP A 272 17.13 7.88 -0.13
CA ASP A 272 16.86 9.01 -1.04
C ASP A 272 16.74 8.59 -2.51
N ARG A 273 16.57 7.29 -2.81
CA ARG A 273 16.46 6.83 -4.21
C ARG A 273 15.21 7.30 -4.93
N LEU A 274 14.17 7.69 -4.21
CA LEU A 274 12.92 8.22 -4.77
C LEU A 274 12.58 9.60 -4.23
N LEU A 275 12.47 9.74 -2.92
CA LEU A 275 12.11 10.97 -2.22
C LEU A 275 13.24 11.37 -1.28
N SER A 276 13.51 12.65 -1.15
CA SER A 276 14.44 13.18 -0.15
C SER A 276 14.01 12.82 1.27
N ASP A 277 14.95 12.83 2.21
CA ASP A 277 14.67 12.62 3.62
C ASP A 277 13.67 13.66 4.18
N GLU A 278 13.73 14.90 3.68
CA GLU A 278 12.78 15.96 4.05
C GLU A 278 11.35 15.60 3.62
N SER A 279 11.15 15.18 2.37
CA SER A 279 9.85 14.79 1.85
C SER A 279 9.30 13.56 2.58
N ARG A 280 10.14 12.57 2.89
CA ARG A 280 9.70 11.41 3.67
C ARG A 280 9.29 11.80 5.09
N ARG A 281 10.07 12.66 5.77
CA ARG A 281 9.69 13.16 7.11
C ARG A 281 8.38 13.91 7.06
N LEU A 282 8.19 14.76 6.05
CA LEU A 282 6.95 15.50 5.87
C LEU A 282 5.74 14.58 5.59
N ALA A 283 5.92 13.55 4.75
CA ALA A 283 4.85 12.60 4.42
C ALA A 283 4.38 11.78 5.63
N PHE A 284 5.29 11.49 6.56
CA PHE A 284 5.01 10.66 7.72
C PHE A 284 4.93 11.47 9.03
N ALA A 285 4.82 12.79 8.94
CA ALA A 285 4.57 13.62 10.12
C ALA A 285 3.15 13.36 10.67
N PRO A 286 3.00 13.09 11.97
CA PRO A 286 1.69 12.77 12.58
C PRO A 286 0.90 14.02 12.92
N ASP A 287 0.87 15.01 12.03
CA ASP A 287 0.37 16.35 12.38
C ASP A 287 -1.15 16.48 12.25
N THR A 288 -1.79 15.61 11.45
CA THR A 288 -3.22 15.71 11.19
C THR A 288 -3.99 14.70 12.02
N ALA A 289 -4.89 15.17 12.88
CA ALA A 289 -5.86 14.32 13.58
C ALA A 289 -6.82 13.69 12.57
N SER A 290 -7.21 12.42 12.79
CA SER A 290 -8.28 11.76 12.04
C SER A 290 -9.58 11.74 12.86
N ASP A 291 -10.57 10.99 12.37
CA ASP A 291 -11.81 10.69 13.10
C ASP A 291 -11.61 9.71 14.27
N ASP A 292 -10.51 8.97 14.28
CA ASP A 292 -10.07 8.10 15.37
C ASP A 292 -9.01 8.84 16.21
N PRO A 293 -9.20 9.02 17.55
CA PRO A 293 -8.28 9.75 18.40
C PRO A 293 -6.87 9.14 18.45
N ASP A 294 -6.75 7.83 18.23
CA ASP A 294 -5.48 7.10 18.27
C ASP A 294 -4.77 7.07 16.91
N VAL A 295 -5.43 7.56 15.85
CA VAL A 295 -4.92 7.55 14.49
C VAL A 295 -4.67 8.97 13.99
N ARG A 296 -3.48 9.21 13.48
CA ARG A 296 -3.11 10.41 12.72
C ARG A 296 -3.05 10.09 11.24
N TYR A 297 -3.10 11.10 10.40
CA TYR A 297 -2.96 10.94 8.96
C TYR A 297 -1.82 11.81 8.42
N GLY A 298 -0.90 11.18 7.66
CA GLY A 298 0.13 11.85 6.90
C GLY A 298 -0.27 12.05 5.44
N PHE A 299 0.67 11.95 4.50
CA PHE A 299 0.38 12.02 3.08
C PHE A 299 0.23 10.59 2.52
N GLY A 300 -1.02 10.16 2.33
CA GLY A 300 -1.35 8.82 1.84
C GLY A 300 -1.10 7.70 2.83
N GLY A 301 -1.04 7.98 4.12
CA GLY A 301 -0.80 6.99 5.16
C GLY A 301 -1.37 7.35 6.51
N ARG A 302 -1.83 6.34 7.25
CA ARG A 302 -2.28 6.41 8.65
C ARG A 302 -1.10 6.18 9.57
N ILE A 303 -1.13 6.80 10.74
CA ILE A 303 -0.08 6.73 11.76
C ILE A 303 -0.74 6.37 13.08
N THR A 304 -0.35 5.25 13.68
CA THR A 304 -0.83 4.78 14.98
C THR A 304 0.39 4.43 15.85
N GLY A 305 0.70 5.25 16.85
CA GLY A 305 1.94 5.10 17.61
C GLY A 305 3.18 5.12 16.70
N GLU A 306 3.96 4.03 16.71
CA GLU A 306 5.17 3.87 15.86
C GLU A 306 4.86 3.26 14.48
N THR A 307 3.58 2.96 14.18
CA THR A 307 3.18 2.21 13.00
C THR A 307 2.70 3.15 11.92
N LEU A 308 3.24 3.00 10.70
CA LEU A 308 2.76 3.63 9.49
C LEU A 308 1.99 2.58 8.69
N TRP A 309 0.74 2.86 8.29
CA TRP A 309 -0.06 1.88 7.58
C TRP A 309 -1.09 2.52 6.65
N HIS A 310 -1.55 1.75 5.69
CA HIS A 310 -2.77 2.05 4.96
C HIS A 310 -3.45 0.75 4.51
N SER A 311 -4.76 0.68 4.68
CA SER A 311 -5.59 -0.37 4.08
C SER A 311 -6.06 0.04 2.69
N GLY A 312 -6.40 -0.94 1.89
CA GLY A 312 -7.02 -0.74 0.59
C GLY A 312 -8.26 -1.61 0.49
N GLU A 313 -9.40 -0.95 0.34
CA GLU A 313 -10.70 -1.60 0.25
C GLU A 313 -11.41 -1.19 -1.02
N THR A 314 -11.81 -2.17 -1.80
CA THR A 314 -12.67 -2.01 -2.97
C THR A 314 -13.42 -3.31 -3.24
N MET A 315 -14.31 -3.31 -4.22
CA MET A 315 -15.06 -4.49 -4.59
C MET A 315 -14.13 -5.67 -4.90
N GLY A 316 -14.27 -6.74 -4.12
CA GLY A 316 -13.49 -7.97 -4.28
C GLY A 316 -12.02 -7.91 -3.82
N PHE A 317 -11.56 -6.84 -3.17
CA PHE A 317 -10.18 -6.74 -2.69
C PHE A 317 -10.08 -6.11 -1.30
N ARG A 318 -9.20 -6.66 -0.47
CA ARG A 318 -8.79 -6.13 0.83
C ARG A 318 -7.28 -6.25 0.96
N ASN A 319 -6.63 -5.13 1.15
CA ASN A 319 -5.18 -5.03 1.19
C ASN A 319 -4.71 -4.23 2.39
N VAL A 320 -3.50 -4.46 2.85
CA VAL A 320 -2.86 -3.61 3.86
C VAL A 320 -1.35 -3.61 3.70
N ILE A 321 -0.75 -2.47 3.95
CA ILE A 321 0.67 -2.31 4.24
C ILE A 321 0.79 -1.78 5.65
N VAL A 322 1.54 -2.48 6.51
CA VAL A 322 1.85 -2.09 7.88
C VAL A 322 3.36 -2.02 8.01
N ARG A 323 3.88 -0.86 8.45
CA ARG A 323 5.32 -0.62 8.59
C ARG A 323 5.65 -0.19 10.01
N PHE A 324 6.73 -0.71 10.53
CA PHE A 324 7.38 -0.34 11.78
C PHE A 324 8.78 0.21 11.45
N PRO A 325 8.91 1.48 11.02
CA PRO A 325 10.15 2.00 10.45
C PRO A 325 11.34 1.89 11.41
N GLN A 326 11.14 2.19 12.70
CA GLN A 326 12.18 2.12 13.72
C GLN A 326 12.66 0.69 13.98
N ARG A 327 11.83 -0.32 13.70
CA ARG A 327 12.12 -1.74 13.82
C ARG A 327 12.54 -2.37 12.49
N ARG A 328 12.59 -1.57 11.41
CA ARG A 328 12.87 -2.00 10.04
C ARG A 328 12.07 -3.26 9.65
N LEU A 329 10.80 -3.28 10.06
CA LEU A 329 9.86 -4.35 9.79
C LEU A 329 8.67 -3.82 9.01
N SER A 330 8.27 -4.55 7.96
CA SER A 330 7.06 -4.25 7.19
C SER A 330 6.31 -5.54 6.88
N VAL A 331 4.98 -5.46 6.90
CA VAL A 331 4.08 -6.54 6.50
C VAL A 331 3.17 -6.01 5.41
N VAL A 332 3.13 -6.72 4.29
CA VAL A 332 2.20 -6.47 3.18
C VAL A 332 1.31 -7.69 3.03
N LEU A 333 0.01 -7.49 3.09
CA LEU A 333 -0.99 -8.51 2.83
C LEU A 333 -1.94 -8.01 1.74
N LEU A 334 -1.91 -8.65 0.59
CA LEU A 334 -2.78 -8.37 -0.56
C LEU A 334 -3.75 -9.54 -0.74
N SER A 335 -5.04 -9.26 -0.96
CA SER A 335 -6.04 -10.30 -1.13
C SER A 335 -7.08 -9.91 -2.17
N ASN A 336 -7.56 -10.90 -2.93
CA ASN A 336 -8.59 -10.74 -3.94
C ASN A 336 -9.97 -11.21 -3.47
N ARG A 337 -10.32 -10.86 -2.23
CA ARG A 337 -11.63 -11.13 -1.62
C ARG A 337 -12.05 -9.97 -0.71
N ASN A 338 -13.36 -9.81 -0.55
CA ASN A 338 -13.95 -8.69 0.20
C ASN A 338 -13.95 -8.88 1.72
N ASP A 339 -13.55 -10.04 2.23
CA ASP A 339 -13.51 -10.38 3.66
C ASP A 339 -12.42 -11.44 3.91
N PRO A 340 -11.71 -11.38 5.01
CA PRO A 340 -11.77 -10.41 6.12
C PRO A 340 -10.95 -9.15 5.87
N GLU A 341 -11.15 -8.13 6.71
CA GLU A 341 -10.25 -6.98 6.81
C GLU A 341 -8.84 -7.46 7.27
N PRO A 342 -7.76 -7.17 6.51
CA PRO A 342 -6.45 -7.79 6.73
C PRO A 342 -5.60 -7.13 7.82
N TYR A 343 -5.96 -5.95 8.34
CA TYR A 343 -5.12 -5.17 9.26
C TYR A 343 -4.78 -5.94 10.55
N ALA A 344 -5.79 -6.55 11.18
CA ALA A 344 -5.58 -7.35 12.38
C ALA A 344 -4.65 -8.56 12.13
N THR A 345 -4.83 -9.25 10.99
CA THR A 345 -3.98 -10.37 10.57
C THR A 345 -2.54 -9.91 10.33
N ALA A 346 -2.34 -8.79 9.63
CA ALA A 346 -1.01 -8.25 9.37
C ALA A 346 -0.28 -7.87 10.67
N ASN A 347 -0.98 -7.25 11.64
CA ASN A 347 -0.41 -6.93 12.95
C ASN A 347 -0.08 -8.19 13.76
N ALA A 348 -0.94 -9.21 13.75
CA ALA A 348 -0.65 -10.50 14.41
C ALA A 348 0.59 -11.17 13.79
N ILE A 349 0.76 -11.09 12.47
CA ILE A 349 1.98 -11.56 11.80
C ILE A 349 3.18 -10.71 12.21
N ALA A 350 3.08 -9.37 12.19
CA ALA A 350 4.17 -8.48 12.62
C ALA A 350 4.66 -8.81 14.03
N ALA A 351 3.75 -9.06 14.96
CA ALA A 351 4.08 -9.43 16.34
C ALA A 351 5.01 -10.65 16.42
N LEU A 352 4.83 -11.66 15.54
CA LEU A 352 5.71 -12.84 15.49
C LEU A 352 7.17 -12.51 15.16
N PHE A 353 7.42 -11.33 14.59
CA PHE A 353 8.76 -10.88 14.21
C PHE A 353 9.30 -9.74 15.08
N LEU A 354 8.42 -9.02 15.80
CA LEU A 354 8.83 -7.96 16.72
C LEU A 354 9.42 -8.50 18.02
N ASP A 355 8.90 -9.63 18.52
CA ASP A 355 9.33 -10.26 19.78
C ASP A 355 10.81 -10.68 19.77
N ASP A 356 11.41 -10.98 18.62
CA ASP A 356 12.83 -11.36 18.52
C ASP A 356 13.81 -10.20 18.86
N ALA A 357 13.35 -8.95 18.83
CA ALA A 357 14.20 -7.81 19.16
C ALA A 357 14.38 -7.63 20.68
N ALA A 358 13.49 -8.20 21.49
CA ALA A 358 13.57 -8.19 22.95
C ALA A 358 14.49 -9.30 23.51
N ALA A 359 14.90 -10.25 22.65
CA ALA A 359 15.73 -11.41 23.04
C ALA A 359 17.22 -11.26 22.63
N ARG A 360 17.64 -10.11 22.08
CA ARG A 360 19.03 -9.76 21.74
C ARG A 360 19.46 -8.58 22.61
#